data_e575713b9bf0504bdb38960207185f4b
#
_entry.id   e575713b9bf0504bdb38960207185f4b
#
_cell.length_a   1.000
_cell.length_b   1.000
_cell.length_c   1.000
_cell.angle_alpha   90.00
_cell.angle_beta   90.00
_cell.angle_gamma   90.00
#
_symmetry.space_group_name_H-M   'P 1'
#
loop_
_entity.id
_entity.type
_entity.pdbx_description
1 polymer ?
#
loop_
_entity_poly.entity_id
_entity_poly.type
_entity_poly.pdbx_seq_one_letter_code
_entity_poly.pdbx_strand_id
1 'polypeptide(L)'
;AYSHQACQQSRPDMEAVPSTTFEDVVDKVARGEVDLGMLAVENSTYGRVADVHSLLPKSGLHIVDEAFVRVHVNLLGVPGAKVADVREAYGHVVILPQCAGYLKAHGIAGRVSSDNARAAREVAEAGDKTRAALASELAASIYGLEVLARQIEDQANNTTRFLVMSRTPDHRRRGAGKMITTFTFRVRNIPAALYKAMGGFATNGVNMTKLESYMVGGTFTATEFYADIEGHPEDPNVALALEELRYFTSEHRIVGVYPADRERG
;
A
#
# COMPACT_ATOMS: atom_id res chain seq x y z
N ALA A 1 -11.79 1.34 6.47
CA ALA A 1 -10.64 0.73 5.79
C ALA A 1 -9.38 1.57 6.00
N TYR A 2 -8.19 0.96 6.02
CA TYR A 2 -6.93 1.69 6.17
C TYR A 2 -6.65 2.63 4.99
N SER A 3 -7.14 2.31 3.79
CA SER A 3 -7.09 3.23 2.65
C SER A 3 -7.83 4.54 2.92
N HIS A 4 -8.99 4.50 3.58
CA HIS A 4 -9.71 5.70 3.99
C HIS A 4 -8.91 6.52 5.01
N GLN A 5 -8.30 5.85 5.98
CA GLN A 5 -7.41 6.51 6.95
C GLN A 5 -6.22 7.16 6.25
N ALA A 6 -5.61 6.49 5.25
CA ALA A 6 -4.55 7.06 4.44
C ALA A 6 -4.99 8.33 3.69
N CYS A 7 -6.20 8.33 3.10
CA CYS A 7 -6.77 9.53 2.46
C CYS A 7 -6.91 10.68 3.45
N GLN A 8 -7.50 10.44 4.62
CA GLN A 8 -7.73 11.48 5.62
C GLN A 8 -6.42 12.06 6.20
N GLN A 9 -5.41 11.21 6.40
CA GLN A 9 -4.12 11.64 6.96
C GLN A 9 -3.26 12.39 5.94
N SER A 10 -3.23 11.94 4.69
CA SER A 10 -2.36 12.53 3.66
C SER A 10 -3.04 13.65 2.86
N ARG A 11 -4.37 13.67 2.80
CA ARG A 11 -5.18 14.63 2.03
C ARG A 11 -6.43 15.05 2.81
N PRO A 12 -6.26 15.72 3.99
CA PRO A 12 -7.39 16.07 4.86
C PRO A 12 -8.39 17.02 4.22
N ASP A 13 -7.96 17.79 3.20
CA ASP A 13 -8.80 18.76 2.49
C ASP A 13 -9.58 18.14 1.32
N MET A 14 -9.44 16.84 1.07
CA MET A 14 -10.13 16.12 -0.01
C MET A 14 -11.17 15.15 0.53
N GLU A 15 -12.26 15.00 -0.19
CA GLU A 15 -13.28 13.99 0.11
C GLU A 15 -12.82 12.60 -0.31
N ALA A 16 -12.89 11.62 0.60
CA ALA A 16 -12.55 10.23 0.30
C ALA A 16 -13.75 9.49 -0.31
N VAL A 17 -13.65 9.15 -1.60
CA VAL A 17 -14.67 8.39 -2.34
C VAL A 17 -14.36 6.90 -2.27
N PRO A 18 -15.26 6.06 -1.73
CA PRO A 18 -15.02 4.62 -1.63
C PRO A 18 -15.05 3.94 -3.00
N SER A 19 -14.21 2.92 -3.16
CA SER A 19 -14.15 2.03 -4.31
C SER A 19 -14.17 0.58 -3.86
N THR A 20 -14.69 -0.32 -4.70
CA THR A 20 -14.86 -1.74 -4.36
C THR A 20 -13.60 -2.55 -4.61
N THR A 21 -12.81 -2.20 -5.64
CA THR A 21 -11.57 -2.87 -6.01
C THR A 21 -10.46 -1.86 -6.33
N PHE A 22 -9.23 -2.31 -6.47
CA PHE A 22 -8.11 -1.47 -6.91
C PHE A 22 -8.27 -1.02 -8.38
N GLU A 23 -8.84 -1.88 -9.22
CA GLU A 23 -9.19 -1.56 -10.59
C GLU A 23 -10.21 -0.41 -10.65
N ASP A 24 -11.25 -0.45 -9.79
CA ASP A 24 -12.26 0.62 -9.70
C ASP A 24 -11.61 1.96 -9.30
N VAL A 25 -10.62 1.96 -8.40
CA VAL A 25 -9.84 3.18 -8.07
C VAL A 25 -9.14 3.72 -9.30
N VAL A 26 -8.38 2.86 -10.02
CA VAL A 26 -7.64 3.25 -11.22
C VAL A 26 -8.57 3.78 -12.30
N ASP A 27 -9.66 3.10 -12.55
CA ASP A 27 -10.66 3.49 -13.57
C ASP A 27 -11.31 4.82 -13.27
N LYS A 28 -11.69 5.09 -12.01
CA LYS A 28 -12.25 6.38 -11.60
C LYS A 28 -11.27 7.53 -11.81
N VAL A 29 -9.99 7.33 -11.45
CA VAL A 29 -8.95 8.33 -11.73
C VAL A 29 -8.77 8.53 -13.23
N ALA A 30 -8.67 7.44 -14.00
CA ALA A 30 -8.45 7.51 -15.45
C ALA A 30 -9.59 8.24 -16.18
N ARG A 31 -10.85 8.01 -15.75
CA ARG A 31 -12.04 8.69 -16.31
C ARG A 31 -12.26 10.10 -15.78
N GLY A 32 -11.52 10.53 -14.77
CA GLY A 32 -11.68 11.86 -14.17
C GLY A 32 -12.86 12.02 -13.23
N GLU A 33 -13.41 10.93 -12.75
CA GLU A 33 -14.46 10.93 -11.74
C GLU A 33 -13.92 11.36 -10.37
N VAL A 34 -12.63 11.10 -10.12
CA VAL A 34 -11.86 11.57 -8.98
C VAL A 34 -10.51 12.13 -9.42
N ASP A 35 -9.94 13.02 -8.63
CA ASP A 35 -8.66 13.66 -8.97
C ASP A 35 -7.46 12.76 -8.70
N LEU A 36 -7.51 12.04 -7.58
CA LEU A 36 -6.43 11.18 -7.09
C LEU A 36 -6.94 9.80 -6.70
N GLY A 37 -6.09 8.79 -6.81
CA GLY A 37 -6.34 7.44 -6.31
C GLY A 37 -5.36 7.04 -5.22
N MET A 38 -5.84 6.38 -4.17
CA MET A 38 -5.02 5.87 -3.07
C MET A 38 -4.93 4.35 -3.17
N LEU A 39 -3.74 3.81 -3.45
CA LEU A 39 -3.51 2.38 -3.63
C LEU A 39 -2.53 1.83 -2.58
N ALA A 40 -2.95 0.84 -1.80
CA ALA A 40 -2.05 0.10 -0.92
C ALA A 40 -1.10 -0.76 -1.76
N VAL A 41 0.22 -0.59 -1.62
CA VAL A 41 1.20 -1.30 -2.45
C VAL A 41 2.04 -2.31 -1.69
N GLU A 42 2.30 -2.07 -0.44
CA GLU A 42 3.07 -2.97 0.41
C GLU A 42 2.76 -2.77 1.89
N ASN A 43 2.98 -3.82 2.64
CA ASN A 43 2.83 -3.84 4.09
C ASN A 43 4.09 -4.44 4.71
N SER A 44 4.59 -3.85 5.79
CA SER A 44 5.85 -4.25 6.42
C SER A 44 5.84 -5.69 6.98
N THR A 45 4.65 -6.25 7.23
CA THR A 45 4.47 -7.60 7.77
C THR A 45 4.14 -8.64 6.67
N TYR A 46 3.37 -8.23 5.65
CA TYR A 46 2.88 -9.14 4.59
C TYR A 46 3.59 -9.01 3.26
N GLY A 47 4.43 -7.98 3.11
CA GLY A 47 5.10 -7.71 1.85
C GLY A 47 4.18 -7.03 0.84
N ARG A 48 4.35 -7.35 -0.44
CA ARG A 48 3.66 -6.67 -1.54
C ARG A 48 2.17 -7.00 -1.63
N VAL A 49 1.37 -6.02 -2.05
CA VAL A 49 -0.01 -6.21 -2.50
C VAL A 49 0.01 -6.58 -3.98
N ALA A 50 -0.03 -7.89 -4.28
CA ALA A 50 0.23 -8.43 -5.61
C ALA A 50 -0.66 -7.84 -6.72
N ASP A 51 -1.96 -7.67 -6.44
CA ASP A 51 -2.95 -7.16 -7.41
C ASP A 51 -2.59 -5.74 -7.87
N VAL A 52 -2.22 -4.85 -6.95
CA VAL A 52 -1.83 -3.48 -7.28
C VAL A 52 -0.56 -3.44 -8.12
N HIS A 53 0.43 -4.29 -7.79
CA HIS A 53 1.67 -4.36 -8.56
C HIS A 53 1.47 -4.82 -10.00
N SER A 54 0.49 -5.68 -10.26
CA SER A 54 0.12 -6.09 -11.63
C SER A 54 -0.63 -5.00 -12.40
N LEU A 55 -1.30 -4.10 -11.68
CA LEU A 55 -2.15 -3.03 -12.21
C LEU A 55 -1.35 -1.77 -12.55
N LEU A 56 -0.41 -1.37 -11.68
CA LEU A 56 0.35 -0.13 -11.79
C LEU A 56 1.00 0.09 -13.18
N PRO A 57 1.75 -0.86 -13.78
CA PRO A 57 2.39 -0.64 -15.07
C PRO A 57 1.40 -0.40 -16.21
N LYS A 58 0.18 -0.93 -16.09
CA LYS A 58 -0.86 -0.92 -17.12
C LYS A 58 -1.88 0.20 -16.93
N SER A 59 -1.89 0.84 -15.77
CA SER A 59 -2.90 1.84 -15.40
C SER A 59 -2.89 3.11 -16.25
N GLY A 60 -1.75 3.43 -16.87
CA GLY A 60 -1.55 4.72 -17.55
C GLY A 60 -1.41 5.91 -16.59
N LEU A 61 -1.59 5.70 -15.29
CA LEU A 61 -1.51 6.73 -14.27
C LEU A 61 -0.06 6.99 -13.83
N HIS A 62 0.12 8.07 -13.08
CA HIS A 62 1.39 8.50 -12.53
C HIS A 62 1.35 8.54 -11.01
N ILE A 63 2.42 8.08 -10.36
CA ILE A 63 2.60 8.23 -8.93
C ILE A 63 3.03 9.67 -8.65
N VAL A 64 2.28 10.38 -7.84
CA VAL A 64 2.56 11.77 -7.48
C VAL A 64 2.94 11.94 -6.02
N ASP A 65 2.70 10.92 -5.18
CA ASP A 65 3.07 10.94 -3.77
C ASP A 65 3.01 9.55 -3.16
N GLU A 66 3.51 9.41 -1.93
CA GLU A 66 3.33 8.22 -1.11
C GLU A 66 2.84 8.59 0.29
N ALA A 67 2.24 7.64 0.99
CA ALA A 67 1.83 7.78 2.38
C ALA A 67 2.05 6.46 3.12
N PHE A 68 2.46 6.56 4.37
CA PHE A 68 2.62 5.43 5.27
C PHE A 68 1.59 5.51 6.37
N VAL A 69 0.85 4.43 6.60
CA VAL A 69 -0.15 4.35 7.66
C VAL A 69 0.17 3.20 8.58
N ARG A 70 0.36 3.54 9.84
CA ARG A 70 0.49 2.56 10.90
C ARG A 70 -0.82 1.80 11.04
N VAL A 71 -0.75 0.48 10.94
CA VAL A 71 -1.90 -0.39 11.10
C VAL A 71 -2.05 -0.71 12.57
N HIS A 72 -3.00 -0.05 13.24
CA HIS A 72 -3.43 -0.41 14.58
C HIS A 72 -4.73 -1.20 14.48
N VAL A 73 -4.71 -2.39 15.05
CA VAL A 73 -5.88 -3.25 15.11
C VAL A 73 -6.49 -3.14 16.50
N ASN A 74 -7.76 -2.76 16.55
CA ASN A 74 -8.50 -2.67 17.80
C ASN A 74 -9.61 -3.73 17.83
N LEU A 75 -9.97 -4.17 19.02
CA LEU A 75 -11.17 -4.98 19.25
C LEU A 75 -12.34 -4.03 19.42
N LEU A 76 -13.29 -4.07 18.49
CA LEU A 76 -14.46 -3.20 18.48
C LEU A 76 -15.72 -4.00 18.81
N GLY A 77 -16.53 -3.49 19.73
CA GLY A 77 -17.81 -4.10 20.10
C GLY A 77 -18.94 -3.09 20.13
N VAL A 78 -20.16 -3.59 20.25
CA VAL A 78 -21.35 -2.74 20.41
C VAL A 78 -21.29 -1.96 21.74
N PRO A 79 -21.95 -0.81 21.86
CA PRO A 79 -21.97 -0.01 23.08
C PRO A 79 -22.35 -0.81 24.32
N GLY A 80 -21.55 -0.64 25.38
CA GLY A 80 -21.71 -1.33 26.65
C GLY A 80 -21.29 -2.81 26.65
N ALA A 81 -20.65 -3.32 25.60
CA ALA A 81 -19.97 -4.61 25.64
C ALA A 81 -18.63 -4.50 26.37
N LYS A 82 -18.16 -5.62 26.94
CA LYS A 82 -16.86 -5.74 27.59
C LYS A 82 -16.05 -6.84 26.92
N VAL A 83 -14.73 -6.81 27.01
CA VAL A 83 -13.86 -7.87 26.46
C VAL A 83 -14.27 -9.26 26.97
N ALA A 84 -14.69 -9.37 28.24
CA ALA A 84 -15.14 -10.61 28.85
C ALA A 84 -16.43 -11.20 28.24
N ASP A 85 -17.25 -10.38 27.60
CA ASP A 85 -18.49 -10.81 26.93
C ASP A 85 -18.20 -11.44 25.58
N VAL A 86 -17.09 -11.03 24.91
CA VAL A 86 -16.77 -11.40 23.53
C VAL A 86 -16.39 -12.88 23.43
N ARG A 87 -16.99 -13.57 22.47
CA ARG A 87 -16.72 -14.98 22.12
C ARG A 87 -16.12 -15.12 20.73
N GLU A 88 -16.49 -14.23 19.81
CA GLU A 88 -16.05 -14.25 18.43
C GLU A 88 -15.58 -12.87 17.97
N ALA A 89 -14.43 -12.85 17.28
CA ALA A 89 -13.89 -11.64 16.67
C ALA A 89 -13.76 -11.81 15.14
N TYR A 90 -14.37 -10.90 14.40
CA TYR A 90 -14.45 -10.93 12.95
C TYR A 90 -13.39 -9.99 12.35
N GLY A 91 -12.64 -10.46 11.37
CA GLY A 91 -11.63 -9.66 10.67
C GLY A 91 -11.19 -10.29 9.37
N HIS A 92 -10.46 -9.51 8.57
CA HIS A 92 -9.89 -10.01 7.32
C HIS A 92 -8.88 -11.14 7.60
N VAL A 93 -8.79 -12.10 6.67
CA VAL A 93 -7.89 -13.26 6.77
C VAL A 93 -6.44 -12.88 7.08
N VAL A 94 -6.00 -11.69 6.66
CA VAL A 94 -4.67 -11.13 6.91
C VAL A 94 -4.52 -10.57 8.33
N ILE A 95 -5.57 -10.04 8.94
CA ILE A 95 -5.54 -9.39 10.27
C ILE A 95 -5.67 -10.43 11.42
N LEU A 96 -6.46 -11.46 11.22
CA LEU A 96 -6.68 -12.48 12.25
C LEU A 96 -5.38 -13.10 12.80
N PRO A 97 -4.42 -13.54 11.96
CA PRO A 97 -3.14 -14.06 12.44
C PRO A 97 -2.31 -13.04 13.22
N GLN A 98 -2.44 -11.75 12.91
CA GLN A 98 -1.71 -10.68 13.59
C GLN A 98 -2.20 -10.40 15.01
N CYS A 99 -3.39 -10.86 15.36
CA CYS A 99 -3.99 -10.71 16.68
C CYS A 99 -4.14 -12.07 17.39
N ALA A 100 -3.50 -13.12 16.89
CA ALA A 100 -3.68 -14.49 17.38
C ALA A 100 -3.31 -14.64 18.86
N GLY A 101 -2.26 -13.99 19.31
CA GLY A 101 -1.81 -13.98 20.69
C GLY A 101 -2.88 -13.40 21.63
N TYR A 102 -3.39 -12.21 21.28
CA TYR A 102 -4.44 -11.56 22.07
C TYR A 102 -5.73 -12.37 22.10
N LEU A 103 -6.20 -12.84 20.95
CA LEU A 103 -7.44 -13.62 20.83
C LEU A 103 -7.35 -14.91 21.65
N LYS A 104 -6.23 -15.62 21.57
CA LYS A 104 -5.98 -16.86 22.35
C LYS A 104 -5.96 -16.60 23.85
N ALA A 105 -5.30 -15.52 24.29
CA ALA A 105 -5.21 -15.17 25.72
C ALA A 105 -6.58 -14.86 26.33
N HIS A 106 -7.54 -14.37 25.54
CA HIS A 106 -8.90 -14.03 25.98
C HIS A 106 -9.95 -15.10 25.62
N GLY A 107 -9.56 -16.22 25.02
CA GLY A 107 -10.48 -17.29 24.62
C GLY A 107 -11.47 -16.88 23.53
N ILE A 108 -11.09 -15.93 22.68
CA ILE A 108 -11.93 -15.38 21.60
C ILE A 108 -11.66 -16.15 20.30
N ALA A 109 -12.70 -16.65 19.65
CA ALA A 109 -12.57 -17.35 18.37
C ALA A 109 -12.49 -16.34 17.21
N GLY A 110 -11.43 -16.44 16.39
CA GLY A 110 -11.32 -15.63 15.16
C GLY A 110 -12.23 -16.13 14.06
N ARG A 111 -12.93 -15.22 13.38
CA ARG A 111 -13.81 -15.48 12.23
C ARG A 111 -13.43 -14.63 11.03
N VAL A 112 -13.34 -15.24 9.86
CA VAL A 112 -12.97 -14.53 8.63
C VAL A 112 -14.13 -13.70 8.12
N SER A 113 -13.86 -12.43 7.82
CA SER A 113 -14.70 -11.52 7.05
C SER A 113 -13.96 -11.08 5.78
N SER A 114 -14.68 -10.63 4.78
CA SER A 114 -14.09 -10.17 3.50
C SER A 114 -13.19 -8.94 3.65
N ASP A 115 -13.52 -8.06 4.61
CA ASP A 115 -12.68 -6.93 5.02
C ASP A 115 -13.04 -6.45 6.43
N ASN A 116 -12.17 -5.61 7.03
CA ASN A 116 -12.33 -5.17 8.41
C ASN A 116 -13.44 -4.13 8.61
N ALA A 117 -13.70 -3.28 7.60
CA ALA A 117 -14.78 -2.29 7.69
C ALA A 117 -16.14 -2.99 7.60
N ARG A 118 -16.24 -4.01 6.74
CA ARG A 118 -17.42 -4.86 6.65
C ARG A 118 -17.64 -5.63 7.96
N ALA A 119 -16.60 -6.21 8.55
CA ALA A 119 -16.70 -6.85 9.85
C ALA A 119 -17.26 -5.90 10.92
N ALA A 120 -16.76 -4.66 10.98
CA ALA A 120 -17.27 -3.66 11.90
C ALA A 120 -18.76 -3.33 11.67
N ARG A 121 -19.16 -3.17 10.40
CA ARG A 121 -20.55 -2.93 10.05
C ARG A 121 -21.47 -4.09 10.49
N GLU A 122 -21.09 -5.32 10.15
CA GLU A 122 -21.87 -6.52 10.49
C GLU A 122 -22.02 -6.72 12.01
N VAL A 123 -20.98 -6.41 12.79
CA VAL A 123 -21.02 -6.45 14.26
C VAL A 123 -21.98 -5.35 14.80
N ALA A 124 -21.92 -4.15 14.23
CA ALA A 124 -22.83 -3.06 14.62
C ALA A 124 -24.31 -3.40 14.32
N GLU A 125 -24.58 -3.95 13.13
CA GLU A 125 -25.94 -4.36 12.70
C GLU A 125 -26.49 -5.53 13.55
N ALA A 126 -25.61 -6.45 13.97
CA ALA A 126 -26.01 -7.58 14.80
C ALA A 126 -26.42 -7.19 16.23
N GLY A 127 -25.87 -6.13 16.79
CA GLY A 127 -26.19 -5.65 18.14
C GLY A 127 -25.83 -6.64 19.28
N ASP A 128 -25.01 -7.66 18.99
CA ASP A 128 -24.68 -8.77 19.88
C ASP A 128 -23.36 -8.51 20.61
N LYS A 129 -23.40 -8.41 21.95
CA LYS A 129 -22.24 -8.18 22.81
C LYS A 129 -21.21 -9.30 22.79
N THR A 130 -21.56 -10.49 22.32
CA THR A 130 -20.64 -11.63 22.21
C THR A 130 -19.77 -11.57 20.96
N ARG A 131 -20.05 -10.63 20.05
CA ARG A 131 -19.34 -10.41 18.78
C ARG A 131 -18.54 -9.14 18.80
N ALA A 132 -17.33 -9.19 18.25
CA ALA A 132 -16.47 -8.05 18.08
C ALA A 132 -15.87 -8.02 16.66
N ALA A 133 -15.40 -6.87 16.22
CA ALA A 133 -14.66 -6.70 14.96
C ALA A 133 -13.21 -6.31 15.23
N LEU A 134 -12.31 -6.81 14.40
CA LEU A 134 -10.90 -6.42 14.35
C LEU A 134 -10.76 -5.32 13.29
N ALA A 135 -10.70 -4.06 13.71
CA ALA A 135 -10.64 -2.95 12.77
C ALA A 135 -9.93 -1.71 13.35
N SER A 136 -9.83 -0.66 12.52
CA SER A 136 -9.27 0.64 12.92
C SER A 136 -10.26 1.39 13.83
N GLU A 137 -9.73 2.34 14.62
CA GLU A 137 -10.56 3.23 15.43
C GLU A 137 -11.53 4.09 14.58
N LEU A 138 -11.12 4.43 13.36
CA LEU A 138 -12.00 5.10 12.38
C LEU A 138 -13.26 4.26 12.09
N ALA A 139 -13.15 2.94 12.00
CA ALA A 139 -14.30 2.07 11.79
C ALA A 139 -15.27 2.11 12.99
N ALA A 140 -14.74 2.20 14.22
CA ALA A 140 -15.57 2.37 15.41
C ALA A 140 -16.41 3.64 15.32
N SER A 141 -15.79 4.78 14.96
CA SER A 141 -16.49 6.06 14.81
C SER A 141 -17.56 6.03 13.72
N ILE A 142 -17.29 5.38 12.57
CA ILE A 142 -18.22 5.32 11.43
C ILE A 142 -19.45 4.47 11.74
N TYR A 143 -19.26 3.34 12.44
CA TYR A 143 -20.33 2.35 12.67
C TYR A 143 -20.93 2.41 14.08
N GLY A 144 -20.53 3.41 14.91
CA GLY A 144 -21.07 3.55 16.27
C GLY A 144 -20.67 2.43 17.23
N LEU A 145 -19.48 1.85 17.01
CA LEU A 145 -18.91 0.83 17.91
C LEU A 145 -18.00 1.48 18.96
N GLU A 146 -17.82 0.77 20.09
CA GLU A 146 -16.87 1.11 21.12
C GLU A 146 -15.56 0.33 20.98
N VAL A 147 -14.44 0.98 21.26
CA VAL A 147 -13.12 0.31 21.32
C VAL A 147 -12.98 -0.41 22.65
N LEU A 148 -13.11 -1.74 22.62
CA LEU A 148 -13.00 -2.59 23.83
C LEU A 148 -11.54 -2.82 24.22
N ALA A 149 -10.64 -2.94 23.25
CA ALA A 149 -9.19 -3.01 23.45
C ALA A 149 -8.45 -2.37 22.27
N ARG A 150 -7.36 -1.69 22.59
CA ARG A 150 -6.54 -0.95 21.59
C ARG A 150 -5.28 -1.72 21.25
N GLN A 151 -4.84 -1.62 19.98
CA GLN A 151 -3.53 -2.06 19.52
C GLN A 151 -3.25 -3.51 19.94
N ILE A 152 -4.16 -4.42 19.57
CA ILE A 152 -4.11 -5.84 19.97
C ILE A 152 -3.29 -6.69 19.00
N GLU A 153 -2.65 -6.06 18.02
CA GLU A 153 -1.72 -6.72 17.10
C GLU A 153 -0.47 -7.23 17.83
N ASP A 154 -0.03 -8.44 17.48
CA ASP A 154 1.13 -9.10 18.09
C ASP A 154 2.47 -8.42 17.74
N GLN A 155 2.51 -7.67 16.63
CA GLN A 155 3.70 -6.97 16.16
C GLN A 155 3.47 -5.46 16.06
N ALA A 156 4.29 -4.72 16.79
CA ALA A 156 4.17 -3.26 16.89
C ALA A 156 4.57 -2.49 15.62
N ASN A 157 5.15 -3.10 14.57
CA ASN A 157 5.73 -2.39 13.40
C ASN A 157 4.91 -2.57 12.13
N ASN A 158 3.62 -2.90 12.22
CA ASN A 158 2.78 -3.07 11.05
C ASN A 158 2.46 -1.72 10.41
N THR A 159 3.03 -1.47 9.25
CA THR A 159 2.84 -0.24 8.47
C THR A 159 2.49 -0.59 7.04
N THR A 160 1.49 0.07 6.47
CA THR A 160 1.12 -0.07 5.06
C THR A 160 1.57 1.17 4.31
N ARG A 161 2.27 0.96 3.20
CA ARG A 161 2.62 1.99 2.23
C ARG A 161 1.54 2.11 1.18
N PHE A 162 1.13 3.33 0.93
CA PHE A 162 0.19 3.70 -0.12
C PHE A 162 0.87 4.57 -1.16
N LEU A 163 0.45 4.46 -2.42
CA LEU A 163 0.81 5.37 -3.50
C LEU A 163 -0.38 6.24 -3.86
N VAL A 164 -0.11 7.51 -4.10
CA VAL A 164 -1.08 8.48 -4.59
C VAL A 164 -0.94 8.58 -6.10
N MET A 165 -2.00 8.21 -6.82
CA MET A 165 -2.03 8.13 -8.27
C MET A 165 -2.78 9.31 -8.88
N SER A 166 -2.29 9.83 -10.01
CA SER A 166 -2.90 10.91 -10.78
C SER A 166 -2.87 10.61 -12.28
N ARG A 167 -3.81 11.20 -13.04
CA ARG A 167 -3.75 11.23 -14.52
C ARG A 167 -2.58 12.06 -15.05
N THR A 168 -2.22 13.10 -14.33
CA THR A 168 -1.18 14.05 -14.74
C THR A 168 0.10 13.77 -13.95
N PRO A 169 1.25 13.61 -14.61
CA PRO A 169 2.52 13.48 -13.93
C PRO A 169 2.90 14.78 -13.21
N ASP A 170 3.51 14.67 -12.05
CA ASP A 170 4.14 15.78 -11.36
C ASP A 170 5.59 15.41 -11.01
N HIS A 171 6.50 15.72 -11.90
CA HIS A 171 7.93 15.41 -11.75
C HIS A 171 8.71 16.59 -11.13
N ARG A 172 8.05 17.63 -10.69
CA ARG A 172 8.73 18.77 -10.07
C ARG A 172 9.37 18.36 -8.75
N ARG A 173 10.54 18.90 -8.48
CA ARG A 173 11.15 18.77 -7.16
C ARG A 173 10.28 19.50 -6.13
N ARG A 174 9.87 18.81 -5.10
CA ARG A 174 9.01 19.33 -4.04
C ARG A 174 9.67 19.16 -2.68
N GLY A 175 9.71 20.26 -1.92
CA GLY A 175 10.35 20.29 -0.61
C GLY A 175 11.88 20.20 -0.67
N ALA A 176 12.50 20.20 0.50
CA ALA A 176 13.94 20.09 0.67
C ALA A 176 14.42 18.65 0.96
N GLY A 177 13.49 17.70 1.01
CA GLY A 177 13.76 16.29 1.33
C GLY A 177 14.24 15.46 0.15
N LYS A 178 14.51 14.20 0.44
CA LYS A 178 14.82 13.21 -0.60
C LYS A 178 13.61 13.04 -1.55
N MET A 179 13.91 12.86 -2.83
CA MET A 179 12.93 12.47 -3.84
C MET A 179 13.04 10.98 -4.11
N ILE A 180 11.95 10.38 -4.54
CA ILE A 180 11.89 9.01 -5.04
C ILE A 180 11.53 9.06 -6.52
N THR A 181 12.26 8.31 -7.32
CA THR A 181 11.91 8.04 -8.71
C THR A 181 11.50 6.58 -8.86
N THR A 182 10.27 6.38 -9.28
CA THR A 182 9.71 5.07 -9.60
C THR A 182 9.64 4.89 -11.10
N PHE A 183 10.13 3.76 -11.59
CA PHE A 183 10.12 3.44 -13.01
C PHE A 183 9.90 1.96 -13.27
N THR A 184 9.42 1.66 -14.47
CA THR A 184 9.38 0.30 -15.03
C THR A 184 10.36 0.19 -16.18
N PHE A 185 10.95 -1.00 -16.35
CA PHE A 185 11.85 -1.27 -17.45
C PHE A 185 11.78 -2.74 -17.86
N ARG A 186 12.11 -3.01 -19.12
CA ARG A 186 12.15 -4.35 -19.66
C ARG A 186 13.55 -4.68 -20.18
N VAL A 187 14.10 -5.82 -19.75
CA VAL A 187 15.37 -6.33 -20.25
C VAL A 187 15.14 -7.43 -21.29
N ARG A 188 16.16 -7.67 -22.13
CA ARG A 188 16.17 -8.83 -23.01
C ARG A 188 16.39 -10.09 -22.17
N ASN A 189 15.77 -11.20 -22.56
CA ASN A 189 15.97 -12.49 -21.89
C ASN A 189 17.30 -13.14 -22.34
N ILE A 190 18.41 -12.58 -21.87
CA ILE A 190 19.76 -13.06 -22.12
C ILE A 190 20.57 -13.09 -20.81
N PRO A 191 21.62 -13.93 -20.72
CA PRO A 191 22.46 -13.98 -19.51
C PRO A 191 22.97 -12.62 -19.08
N ALA A 192 22.92 -12.36 -17.76
CA ALA A 192 23.36 -11.13 -17.11
C ALA A 192 22.64 -9.83 -17.53
N ALA A 193 21.51 -9.88 -18.23
CA ALA A 193 20.79 -8.68 -18.68
C ALA A 193 20.38 -7.77 -17.52
N LEU A 194 19.80 -8.32 -16.45
CA LEU A 194 19.42 -7.55 -15.26
C LEU A 194 20.66 -6.96 -14.57
N TYR A 195 21.72 -7.74 -14.41
CA TYR A 195 22.95 -7.26 -13.80
C TYR A 195 23.53 -6.04 -14.54
N LYS A 196 23.58 -6.10 -15.87
CA LYS A 196 24.04 -4.98 -16.71
C LYS A 196 23.12 -3.76 -16.59
N ALA A 197 21.82 -3.97 -16.58
CA ALA A 197 20.84 -2.90 -16.41
C ALA A 197 20.96 -2.19 -15.05
N MET A 198 21.36 -2.93 -13.99
CA MET A 198 21.53 -2.37 -12.64
C MET A 198 22.91 -1.73 -12.42
N GLY A 199 23.88 -1.99 -13.27
CA GLY A 199 25.26 -1.53 -13.11
C GLY A 199 25.38 -0.02 -12.93
N GLY A 200 24.66 0.75 -13.75
CA GLY A 200 24.68 2.21 -13.70
C GLY A 200 24.26 2.82 -12.37
N PHE A 201 23.36 2.18 -11.64
CA PHE A 201 22.98 2.67 -10.30
C PHE A 201 24.10 2.49 -9.29
N ALA A 202 24.78 1.36 -9.34
CA ALA A 202 25.94 1.10 -8.46
C ALA A 202 27.11 2.03 -8.76
N THR A 203 27.48 2.22 -10.03
CA THR A 203 28.62 3.06 -10.44
C THR A 203 28.39 4.54 -10.20
N ASN A 204 27.13 5.00 -10.26
CA ASN A 204 26.76 6.39 -10.01
C ASN A 204 26.27 6.66 -8.56
N GLY A 205 26.39 5.67 -7.65
CA GLY A 205 26.05 5.84 -6.24
C GLY A 205 24.57 6.13 -5.99
N VAL A 206 23.68 5.58 -6.81
CA VAL A 206 22.21 5.72 -6.67
C VAL A 206 21.68 4.54 -5.89
N ASN A 207 21.05 4.81 -4.75
CA ASN A 207 20.42 3.78 -3.92
C ASN A 207 19.10 3.30 -4.52
N MET A 208 18.98 1.98 -4.70
CA MET A 208 17.73 1.34 -5.11
C MET A 208 17.03 0.76 -3.88
N THR A 209 15.85 1.27 -3.57
CA THR A 209 15.09 0.88 -2.38
C THR A 209 14.07 -0.23 -2.64
N LYS A 210 13.72 -0.46 -3.92
CA LYS A 210 12.80 -1.51 -4.33
C LYS A 210 13.12 -2.03 -5.73
N LEU A 211 12.99 -3.34 -5.90
CA LEU A 211 13.05 -4.01 -7.20
C LEU A 211 12.08 -5.20 -7.19
N GLU A 212 11.09 -5.16 -8.09
CA GLU A 212 10.11 -6.21 -8.28
C GLU A 212 10.15 -6.71 -9.72
N SER A 213 9.92 -8.00 -9.92
CA SER A 213 9.91 -8.62 -11.25
C SER A 213 8.53 -9.10 -11.65
N TYR A 214 8.22 -9.00 -12.94
CA TYR A 214 6.95 -9.43 -13.52
C TYR A 214 7.16 -10.38 -14.69
N MET A 215 6.26 -11.37 -14.82
CA MET A 215 6.16 -12.21 -16.01
C MET A 215 5.37 -11.46 -17.09
N VAL A 216 5.86 -11.50 -18.31
CA VAL A 216 5.23 -10.82 -19.46
C VAL A 216 4.60 -11.85 -20.39
N GLY A 217 3.35 -11.59 -20.82
CA GLY A 217 2.68 -12.36 -21.86
C GLY A 217 2.38 -13.81 -21.50
N GLY A 218 2.22 -14.14 -20.22
CA GLY A 218 1.92 -15.50 -19.78
C GLY A 218 3.11 -16.46 -19.84
N THR A 219 4.32 -15.94 -20.06
CA THR A 219 5.56 -16.73 -20.03
C THR A 219 6.08 -16.85 -18.61
N PHE A 220 6.79 -17.92 -18.28
CA PHE A 220 7.48 -18.09 -17.00
C PHE A 220 8.81 -17.34 -16.92
N THR A 221 8.98 -16.29 -17.74
CA THR A 221 10.20 -15.49 -17.80
C THR A 221 9.91 -14.09 -17.32
N ALA A 222 10.53 -13.68 -16.21
CA ALA A 222 10.45 -12.32 -15.69
C ALA A 222 11.43 -11.43 -16.45
N THR A 223 10.93 -10.56 -17.32
CA THR A 223 11.73 -9.60 -18.09
C THR A 223 11.32 -8.17 -17.88
N GLU A 224 10.20 -7.91 -17.21
CA GLU A 224 9.74 -6.59 -16.82
C GLU A 224 9.97 -6.38 -15.33
N PHE A 225 10.44 -5.19 -14.97
CA PHE A 225 10.79 -4.85 -13.61
C PHE A 225 10.19 -3.49 -13.23
N TYR A 226 9.84 -3.37 -11.96
CA TYR A 226 9.45 -2.13 -11.29
C TYR A 226 10.52 -1.81 -10.26
N ALA A 227 11.01 -0.58 -10.22
CA ALA A 227 12.02 -0.16 -9.27
C ALA A 227 11.71 1.21 -8.67
N ASP A 228 12.10 1.37 -7.40
CA ASP A 228 12.20 2.67 -6.73
C ASP A 228 13.66 2.98 -6.46
N ILE A 229 14.09 4.19 -6.79
CA ILE A 229 15.42 4.73 -6.45
C ILE A 229 15.28 6.04 -5.67
N GLU A 230 16.26 6.32 -4.83
CA GLU A 230 16.42 7.61 -4.19
C GLU A 230 17.03 8.60 -5.18
N GLY A 231 16.43 9.79 -5.27
CA GLY A 231 16.87 10.90 -6.10
C GLY A 231 15.86 11.32 -7.14
N HIS A 232 16.11 12.48 -7.73
CA HIS A 232 15.31 13.07 -8.80
C HIS A 232 15.97 12.79 -10.15
N PRO A 233 15.23 12.58 -11.25
CA PRO A 233 15.83 12.33 -12.58
C PRO A 233 16.76 13.41 -13.09
N GLU A 234 16.66 14.64 -12.57
CA GLU A 234 17.55 15.76 -12.91
C GLU A 234 18.81 15.81 -12.03
N ASP A 235 18.94 14.97 -11.00
CA ASP A 235 20.19 14.85 -10.24
C ASP A 235 21.26 14.24 -11.16
N PRO A 236 22.47 14.79 -11.24
CA PRO A 236 23.47 14.35 -12.23
C PRO A 236 23.79 12.85 -12.18
N ASN A 237 23.90 12.30 -10.98
CA ASN A 237 24.17 10.87 -10.76
C ASN A 237 22.96 10.01 -11.16
N VAL A 238 21.74 10.43 -10.88
CA VAL A 238 20.50 9.73 -11.26
C VAL A 238 20.31 9.79 -12.78
N ALA A 239 20.56 10.94 -13.40
CA ALA A 239 20.48 11.10 -14.86
C ALA A 239 21.41 10.13 -15.58
N LEU A 240 22.67 10.04 -15.14
CA LEU A 240 23.65 9.09 -15.69
C LEU A 240 23.23 7.63 -15.49
N ALA A 241 22.76 7.27 -14.30
CA ALA A 241 22.29 5.91 -14.03
C ALA A 241 21.09 5.52 -14.91
N LEU A 242 20.14 6.43 -15.13
CA LEU A 242 18.99 6.23 -16.00
C LEU A 242 19.37 6.18 -17.49
N GLU A 243 20.40 6.92 -17.90
CA GLU A 243 20.96 6.84 -19.26
C GLU A 243 21.58 5.48 -19.53
N GLU A 244 22.41 4.97 -18.61
CA GLU A 244 23.00 3.64 -18.69
C GLU A 244 21.89 2.56 -18.71
N LEU A 245 20.86 2.68 -17.86
CA LEU A 245 19.72 1.76 -17.87
C LEU A 245 19.07 1.66 -19.25
N ARG A 246 18.83 2.80 -19.91
CA ARG A 246 18.19 2.84 -21.25
C ARG A 246 19.00 2.08 -22.30
N TYR A 247 20.31 2.06 -22.19
CA TYR A 247 21.15 1.33 -23.12
C TYR A 247 20.94 -0.22 -23.05
N PHE A 248 20.67 -0.73 -21.85
CA PHE A 248 20.51 -2.17 -21.61
C PHE A 248 19.05 -2.65 -21.62
N THR A 249 18.09 -1.75 -21.78
CA THR A 249 16.65 -2.06 -21.74
C THR A 249 16.00 -1.87 -23.10
N SER A 250 14.97 -2.66 -23.39
CA SER A 250 14.12 -2.49 -24.57
C SER A 250 13.02 -1.45 -24.36
N GLU A 251 12.57 -1.30 -23.13
CA GLU A 251 11.54 -0.35 -22.71
C GLU A 251 11.92 0.23 -21.34
N HIS A 252 11.65 1.51 -21.15
CA HIS A 252 11.85 2.22 -19.90
C HIS A 252 10.80 3.32 -19.78
N ARG A 253 10.15 3.39 -18.61
CA ARG A 253 9.12 4.40 -18.33
C ARG A 253 9.23 4.87 -16.87
N ILE A 254 9.38 6.17 -16.65
CA ILE A 254 9.18 6.77 -15.32
C ILE A 254 7.67 6.77 -15.01
N VAL A 255 7.30 6.12 -13.92
CA VAL A 255 5.92 6.01 -13.44
C VAL A 255 5.59 7.11 -12.45
N GLY A 256 6.59 7.57 -11.69
CA GLY A 256 6.42 8.67 -10.76
C GLY A 256 7.72 9.26 -10.25
N VAL A 257 7.65 10.54 -9.85
CA VAL A 257 8.71 11.27 -9.14
C VAL A 257 8.02 12.02 -8.02
N TYR A 258 8.37 11.73 -6.76
CA TYR A 258 7.66 12.26 -5.61
C TYR A 258 8.57 12.38 -4.38
N PRO A 259 8.22 13.24 -3.40
CA PRO A 259 8.97 13.33 -2.16
C PRO A 259 8.93 12.01 -1.39
N ALA A 260 10.06 11.61 -0.82
CA ALA A 260 10.09 10.50 0.14
C ALA A 260 9.28 10.89 1.38
N ASP A 261 8.39 10.02 1.82
CA ASP A 261 7.71 10.18 3.09
C ASP A 261 8.71 10.01 4.26
N ARG A 262 8.45 10.71 5.38
CA ARG A 262 9.30 10.69 6.58
C ARG A 262 9.39 9.30 7.21
N GLU A 263 8.35 8.49 7.06
CA GLU A 263 8.26 7.13 7.60
C GLU A 263 9.04 6.09 6.75
N ARG A 264 9.65 6.51 5.65
CA ARG A 264 10.40 5.60 4.77
C ARG A 264 11.71 5.09 5.38
N GLY A 265 12.21 5.72 6.42
CA GLY A 265 13.47 5.38 7.10
C GLY A 265 14.61 6.34 6.82
#